data_21a34f1c08b5822e1b105b887822bddd
#
_entry.id   21a34f1c08b5822e1b105b887822bddd
#
_cell.length_a   1.000
_cell.length_b   1.000
_cell.length_c   1.000
_cell.angle_alpha   90.00
_cell.angle_beta   90.00
_cell.angle_gamma   90.00
#
_symmetry.space_group_name_H-M   'P 1'
#
loop_
_entity.id
_entity.type
_entity.pdbx_description
1 polymer ?
#
loop_
_entity_poly.entity_id
_entity_poly.type
_entity_poly.pdbx_seq_one_letter_code
_entity_poly.pdbx_strand_id
1 'polypeptide(L)'
;MSAFLFCFAAWLAMALGMDKHHEDAMGHEASPACLRHLRSAGWVILLASLWLATRTPAGVPASLGVTAWAVALSVAAVAATAALTWLPQRAAPLGAASLAAGLLAYVSGL
;
A
#
# COMPACT_ATOMS: atom_id res chain seq x y z
N MET A 1 1.85 -5.72 11.57
CA MET A 1 1.83 -4.26 11.33
C MET A 1 2.40 -3.85 9.98
N SER A 2 3.61 -4.32 9.65
CA SER A 2 4.23 -3.94 8.36
C SER A 2 3.39 -4.35 7.16
N ALA A 3 2.79 -5.53 7.18
CA ALA A 3 1.95 -6.00 6.06
C ALA A 3 0.78 -5.04 5.78
N PHE A 4 0.09 -4.58 6.82
CA PHE A 4 -0.99 -3.62 6.68
C PHE A 4 -0.47 -2.29 6.08
N LEU A 5 0.64 -1.78 6.60
CA LEU A 5 1.20 -0.51 6.16
C LEU A 5 1.67 -0.58 4.70
N PHE A 6 2.30 -1.68 4.30
CA PHE A 6 2.70 -1.88 2.91
C PHE A 6 1.49 -2.00 1.99
N CYS A 7 0.47 -2.75 2.38
CA CYS A 7 -0.75 -2.88 1.58
C CYS A 7 -1.48 -1.54 1.45
N PHE A 8 -1.55 -0.78 2.53
CA PHE A 8 -2.17 0.55 2.51
C PHE A 8 -1.44 1.49 1.54
N ALA A 9 -0.10 1.53 1.61
CA ALA A 9 0.71 2.32 0.70
C ALA A 9 0.53 1.88 -0.75
N ALA A 10 0.49 0.57 -1.00
CA ALA A 10 0.29 0.01 -2.33
C ALA A 10 -1.07 0.40 -2.90
N TRP A 11 -2.14 0.30 -2.12
CA TRP A 11 -3.48 0.69 -2.55
C TRP A 11 -3.55 2.17 -2.88
N LEU A 12 -2.95 3.03 -2.06
CA LEU A 12 -2.93 4.46 -2.34
C LEU A 12 -2.13 4.78 -3.59
N ALA A 13 -0.98 4.12 -3.80
CA ALA A 13 -0.18 4.33 -5.00
C ALA A 13 -0.94 3.92 -6.27
N MET A 14 -1.61 2.76 -6.23
CA MET A 14 -2.43 2.31 -7.36
C MET A 14 -3.59 3.24 -7.64
N ALA A 15 -4.26 3.73 -6.59
CA ALA A 15 -5.38 4.66 -6.75
C ALA A 15 -4.92 5.98 -7.32
N LEU A 16 -3.79 6.51 -6.87
CA LEU A 16 -3.22 7.73 -7.42
C LEU A 16 -2.75 7.54 -8.87
N GLY A 17 -2.54 6.30 -9.29
CA GLY A 17 -2.25 5.96 -10.67
C GLY A 17 -3.48 6.00 -11.58
N MET A 18 -4.67 6.24 -11.05
CA MET A 18 -5.90 6.41 -11.81
C MET A 18 -6.17 7.89 -12.01
N ASP A 19 -6.51 8.30 -13.24
CA ASP A 19 -6.73 9.72 -13.59
C ASP A 19 -7.62 10.43 -12.60
N LYS A 20 -8.78 9.86 -12.30
CA LYS A 20 -9.78 10.49 -11.45
C LYS A 20 -9.25 10.72 -10.03
N HIS A 21 -8.65 9.68 -9.45
CA HIS A 21 -8.15 9.78 -8.06
C HIS A 21 -6.95 10.70 -7.97
N HIS A 22 -6.07 10.67 -8.97
CA HIS A 22 -4.91 11.55 -9.00
C HIS A 22 -5.35 13.01 -9.09
N GLU A 23 -6.29 13.31 -9.97
CA GLU A 23 -6.83 14.65 -10.14
C GLU A 23 -7.48 15.15 -8.86
N ASP A 24 -8.31 14.31 -8.21
CA ASP A 24 -8.96 14.65 -6.94
C ASP A 24 -7.95 14.91 -5.83
N ALA A 25 -6.87 14.13 -5.78
CA ALA A 25 -5.86 14.21 -4.73
C ALA A 25 -4.88 15.37 -4.94
N MET A 26 -4.47 15.59 -6.20
CA MET A 26 -3.39 16.52 -6.52
C MET A 26 -3.89 17.83 -7.11
N GLY A 27 -5.16 17.92 -7.49
CA GLY A 27 -5.77 19.12 -8.04
C GLY A 27 -5.42 19.41 -9.49
N HIS A 28 -4.74 18.50 -10.18
CA HIS A 28 -4.39 18.64 -11.59
C HIS A 28 -4.26 17.28 -12.25
N GLU A 29 -4.35 17.27 -13.57
CA GLU A 29 -4.15 16.04 -14.33
C GLU A 29 -2.67 15.64 -14.33
N ALA A 30 -2.44 14.35 -14.23
CA ALA A 30 -1.10 13.80 -14.32
C ALA A 30 -0.81 13.34 -15.77
N SER A 31 0.47 13.32 -16.13
CA SER A 31 0.88 12.72 -17.39
C SER A 31 0.61 11.21 -17.38
N PRO A 32 0.34 10.56 -18.53
CA PRO A 32 0.19 9.10 -18.57
C PRO A 32 1.39 8.35 -18.01
N ALA A 33 2.60 8.88 -18.20
CA ALA A 33 3.82 8.27 -17.65
C ALA A 33 3.80 8.29 -16.11
N CYS A 34 3.41 9.40 -15.49
CA CYS A 34 3.31 9.52 -14.03
C CYS A 34 2.31 8.51 -13.48
N LEU A 35 1.12 8.40 -14.10
CA LEU A 35 0.10 7.45 -13.68
C LEU A 35 0.59 6.00 -13.79
N ARG A 36 1.31 5.70 -14.87
CA ARG A 36 1.89 4.37 -15.08
C ARG A 36 2.91 4.05 -13.98
N HIS A 37 3.77 5.00 -13.64
CA HIS A 37 4.76 4.80 -12.59
C HIS A 37 4.10 4.57 -11.23
N LEU A 38 3.06 5.31 -10.90
CA LEU A 38 2.33 5.14 -9.64
C LEU A 38 1.68 3.76 -9.55
N ARG A 39 1.04 3.30 -10.63
CA ARG A 39 0.44 1.96 -10.67
C ARG A 39 1.49 0.88 -10.55
N SER A 40 2.60 1.02 -11.27
CA SER A 40 3.70 0.06 -11.21
C SER A 40 4.32 0.02 -9.82
N ALA A 41 4.52 1.17 -9.19
CA ALA A 41 5.04 1.25 -7.83
C ALA A 41 4.11 0.53 -6.85
N GLY A 42 2.79 0.73 -6.99
CA GLY A 42 1.80 0.05 -6.16
C GLY A 42 1.88 -1.47 -6.29
N TRP A 43 1.97 -1.97 -7.52
CA TRP A 43 2.12 -3.40 -7.77
C TRP A 43 3.42 -3.96 -7.20
N VAL A 44 4.54 -3.23 -7.37
CA VAL A 44 5.83 -3.65 -6.82
C VAL A 44 5.77 -3.74 -5.29
N ILE A 45 5.20 -2.73 -4.64
CA ILE A 45 5.05 -2.72 -3.17
C ILE A 45 4.19 -3.89 -2.72
N LEU A 46 3.08 -4.14 -3.43
CA LEU A 46 2.16 -5.22 -3.10
C LEU A 46 2.82 -6.59 -3.21
N LEU A 47 3.51 -6.84 -4.32
CA LEU A 47 4.19 -8.11 -4.55
C LEU A 47 5.36 -8.30 -3.59
N ALA A 48 6.10 -7.23 -3.30
CA ALA A 48 7.17 -7.27 -2.31
C ALA A 48 6.63 -7.59 -0.91
N SER A 49 5.51 -7.00 -0.52
CA SER A 49 4.88 -7.28 0.77
C SER A 49 4.39 -8.71 0.87
N LEU A 50 3.85 -9.27 -0.23
CA LEU A 50 3.47 -10.67 -0.28
C LEU A 50 4.67 -11.58 -0.10
N TRP A 51 5.77 -11.27 -0.78
CA TRP A 51 7.01 -12.03 -0.64
C TRP A 51 7.51 -12.01 0.80
N LEU A 52 7.50 -10.84 1.44
CA LEU A 52 7.88 -10.70 2.84
C LEU A 52 6.95 -11.48 3.77
N ALA A 53 5.66 -11.57 3.43
CA ALA A 53 4.68 -12.33 4.21
C ALA A 53 4.96 -13.83 4.22
N THR A 54 5.65 -14.35 3.18
CA THR A 54 6.03 -15.76 3.13
C THR A 54 7.24 -16.08 4.01
N ARG A 55 7.94 -15.06 4.50
CA ARG A 55 9.13 -15.23 5.36
C ARG A 55 8.72 -15.24 6.82
N THR A 56 8.19 -16.36 7.24
CA THR A 56 7.71 -16.55 8.61
C THR A 56 8.81 -17.06 9.52
N PRO A 57 8.68 -16.87 10.85
CA PRO A 57 9.62 -17.45 11.82
C PRO A 57 9.66 -18.98 11.73
N ALA A 58 10.73 -19.57 12.23
CA ALA A 58 10.86 -21.03 12.29
C ALA A 58 9.69 -21.64 13.06
N GLY A 59 9.12 -22.72 12.51
CA GLY A 59 7.97 -23.39 13.09
C GLY A 59 6.63 -22.80 12.73
N VAL A 60 6.60 -21.68 11.98
CA VAL A 60 5.37 -21.07 11.51
C VAL A 60 5.23 -21.33 10.01
N PRO A 61 4.13 -21.95 9.53
CA PRO A 61 3.94 -22.18 8.11
C PRO A 61 3.80 -20.86 7.32
N ALA A 62 4.37 -20.83 6.12
CA ALA A 62 4.26 -19.68 5.24
C ALA A 62 2.78 -19.36 4.91
N SER A 63 1.92 -20.38 4.89
CA SER A 63 0.49 -20.19 4.65
C SER A 63 -0.17 -19.27 5.67
N LEU A 64 0.26 -19.31 6.93
CA LEU A 64 -0.27 -18.38 7.95
C LEU A 64 0.14 -16.95 7.67
N GLY A 65 1.38 -16.74 7.23
CA GLY A 65 1.84 -15.41 6.83
C GLY A 65 1.06 -14.85 5.66
N VAL A 66 0.82 -15.69 4.65
CA VAL A 66 0.04 -15.29 3.47
C VAL A 66 -1.41 -14.99 3.85
N THR A 67 -2.00 -15.80 4.73
CA THR A 67 -3.37 -15.56 5.21
C THR A 67 -3.46 -14.23 5.96
N ALA A 68 -2.51 -13.96 6.86
CA ALA A 68 -2.46 -12.69 7.57
C ALA A 68 -2.27 -11.51 6.62
N TRP A 69 -1.44 -11.69 5.58
CA TRP A 69 -1.26 -10.68 4.53
C TRP A 69 -2.55 -10.41 3.79
N ALA A 70 -3.31 -11.46 3.43
CA ALA A 70 -4.58 -11.31 2.72
C ALA A 70 -5.60 -10.54 3.56
N VAL A 71 -5.66 -10.81 4.87
CA VAL A 71 -6.52 -10.07 5.79
C VAL A 71 -6.09 -8.61 5.85
N ALA A 72 -4.79 -8.36 6.00
CA ALA A 72 -4.23 -7.01 6.02
C ALA A 72 -4.53 -6.26 4.71
N LEU A 73 -4.42 -6.95 3.57
CA LEU A 73 -4.74 -6.40 2.26
C LEU A 73 -6.19 -5.93 2.20
N SER A 74 -7.11 -6.74 2.68
CA SER A 74 -8.54 -6.41 2.67
C SER A 74 -8.86 -5.21 3.56
N VAL A 75 -8.32 -5.20 4.78
CA VAL A 75 -8.51 -4.08 5.71
C VAL A 75 -7.87 -2.81 5.16
N ALA A 76 -6.68 -2.94 4.57
CA ALA A 76 -5.99 -1.80 3.96
C ALA A 76 -6.78 -1.23 2.77
N ALA A 77 -7.44 -2.08 1.99
CA ALA A 77 -8.29 -1.63 0.89
C ALA A 77 -9.44 -0.76 1.38
N VAL A 78 -10.09 -1.17 2.47
CA VAL A 78 -11.16 -0.37 3.09
C VAL A 78 -10.61 0.95 3.61
N ALA A 79 -9.47 0.92 4.30
CA ALA A 79 -8.84 2.12 4.84
C ALA A 79 -8.42 3.09 3.71
N ALA A 80 -7.85 2.57 2.63
CA ALA A 80 -7.44 3.38 1.49
C ALA A 80 -8.65 4.02 0.80
N THR A 81 -9.73 3.26 0.64
CA THR A 81 -10.97 3.78 0.07
C THR A 81 -11.52 4.93 0.93
N ALA A 82 -11.53 4.76 2.25
CA ALA A 82 -11.97 5.79 3.17
C ALA A 82 -11.08 7.04 3.08
N ALA A 83 -9.77 6.86 3.02
CA ALA A 83 -8.82 7.97 2.89
C ALA A 83 -9.04 8.76 1.59
N LEU A 84 -9.25 8.06 0.49
CA LEU A 84 -9.50 8.69 -0.80
C LEU A 84 -10.84 9.40 -0.86
N THR A 85 -11.82 8.89 -0.13
CA THR A 85 -13.18 9.48 -0.09
C THR A 85 -13.21 10.76 0.75
N TRP A 86 -12.60 10.72 1.95
CA TRP A 86 -12.70 11.79 2.91
C TRP A 86 -11.46 12.70 3.00
N LEU A 87 -10.28 12.17 2.61
CA LEU A 87 -9.02 12.90 2.70
C LEU A 87 -8.21 12.77 1.41
N PRO A 88 -8.80 13.05 0.23
CA PRO A 88 -8.09 12.81 -1.04
C PRO A 88 -6.81 13.63 -1.18
N GLN A 89 -6.77 14.82 -0.62
CA GLN A 89 -5.60 15.70 -0.69
C GLN A 89 -4.44 15.20 0.15
N ARG A 90 -4.70 14.28 1.10
CA ARG A 90 -3.68 13.69 1.96
C ARG A 90 -3.24 12.31 1.52
N ALA A 91 -3.77 11.81 0.41
CA ALA A 91 -3.48 10.44 -0.04
C ALA A 91 -1.99 10.22 -0.30
N ALA A 92 -1.34 11.14 -1.01
CA ALA A 92 0.10 11.00 -1.31
C ALA A 92 0.97 11.01 -0.04
N PRO A 93 0.83 11.99 0.89
CA PRO A 93 1.61 11.96 2.13
C PRO A 93 1.26 10.78 3.02
N LEU A 94 -0.02 10.33 3.06
CA LEU A 94 -0.40 9.15 3.82
C LEU A 94 0.25 7.89 3.26
N GLY A 95 0.29 7.75 1.94
CA GLY A 95 0.94 6.63 1.29
C GLY A 95 2.44 6.58 1.59
N ALA A 96 3.11 7.72 1.46
CA ALA A 96 4.54 7.83 1.76
C ALA A 96 4.83 7.53 3.23
N ALA A 97 4.02 8.08 4.14
CA ALA A 97 4.17 7.84 5.57
C ALA A 97 3.93 6.36 5.92
N SER A 98 2.93 5.73 5.32
CA SER A 98 2.66 4.30 5.52
C SER A 98 3.80 3.43 5.03
N LEU A 99 4.38 3.75 3.87
CA LEU A 99 5.52 3.00 3.35
C LEU A 99 6.72 3.12 4.28
N ALA A 100 7.04 4.33 4.73
CA ALA A 100 8.12 4.55 5.67
C ALA A 100 7.88 3.84 7.00
N ALA A 101 6.67 3.94 7.55
CA ALA A 101 6.30 3.27 8.79
C ALA A 101 6.35 1.75 8.64
N GLY A 102 5.93 1.23 7.49
CA GLY A 102 5.99 -0.20 7.19
C GLY A 102 7.42 -0.72 7.15
N LEU A 103 8.32 0.04 6.52
CA LEU A 103 9.74 -0.30 6.48
C LEU A 103 10.34 -0.30 7.88
N LEU A 104 10.03 0.71 8.69
CA LEU A 104 10.50 0.80 10.07
C LEU A 104 9.94 -0.34 10.91
N ALA A 105 8.67 -0.66 10.76
CA ALA A 105 8.04 -1.77 11.48
C ALA A 105 8.68 -3.11 11.12
N TYR A 106 8.96 -3.33 9.86
CA TYR A 106 9.59 -4.56 9.40
C TYR A 106 11.00 -4.71 9.95
N VAL A 107 11.80 -3.64 9.88
CA VAL A 107 13.18 -3.64 10.38
C VAL A 107 13.21 -3.82 11.90
N SER A 108 12.21 -3.25 12.61
CA SER A 108 12.10 -3.37 14.07
C SER A 108 11.52 -4.70 14.53
N GLY A 109 11.05 -5.54 13.62
CA GLY A 109 10.42 -6.81 13.96
C GLY A 109 8.97 -6.72 14.39
N LEU A 110 8.32 -5.63 14.10
CA LEU A 110 6.89 -5.42 14.45
C LEU A 110 5.93 -6.01 13.43
#